data_7f42932116d110fcf348d1933060377b
#
_entry.id   7f42932116d110fcf348d1933060377b
#
_cell.length_a   1.000
_cell.length_b   1.000
_cell.length_c   1.000
_cell.angle_alpha   90.00
_cell.angle_beta   90.00
_cell.angle_gamma   90.00
#
_symmetry.space_group_name_H-M   'P 1'
#
loop_
_entity.id
_entity.type
_entity.pdbx_description
1 polymer ?
#
loop_
_entity_poly.entity_id
_entity_poly.type
_entity_poly.pdbx_seq_one_letter_code
_entity_poly.pdbx_strand_id
1 'polypeptide(L)'
;MKVVYVAGPYRADTIYGVAQNIQKARDVALRLWKLGYAVICPHSNTAFFDGACPDSVWLEGDIEILKRCDLVVLVDGWENSAGARREVEVAAAHGIPIYDEQWVTDMEGLVAKQKGGAMDIRGSVVGTRGA
;
A
#
# COMPACT_ATOMS: atom_id res chain seq x y z
N MET A 1 8.10 2.12 -14.18
CA MET A 1 7.10 1.57 -13.23
C MET A 1 7.24 2.29 -11.91
N LYS A 2 6.12 2.69 -11.34
CA LYS A 2 6.15 3.40 -10.07
C LYS A 2 6.05 2.44 -8.89
N VAL A 3 6.68 2.83 -7.78
CA VAL A 3 6.70 2.05 -6.55
C VAL A 3 5.78 2.70 -5.53
N VAL A 4 4.85 1.90 -5.00
CA VAL A 4 3.84 2.35 -4.04
C VAL A 4 4.15 1.81 -2.66
N TYR A 5 4.05 2.68 -1.67
CA TYR A 5 4.13 2.31 -0.26
C TYR A 5 2.71 2.27 0.30
N VAL A 6 2.33 1.14 0.90
CA VAL A 6 1.01 1.00 1.52
C VAL A 6 1.13 1.29 3.01
N ALA A 7 0.41 2.30 3.48
CA ALA A 7 0.44 2.73 4.88
C ALA A 7 -0.93 2.55 5.53
N GLY A 8 -0.95 2.04 6.75
CA GLY A 8 -2.20 1.84 7.46
C GLY A 8 -1.99 1.31 8.87
N PRO A 9 -3.06 1.03 9.60
CA PRO A 9 -2.95 0.50 10.96
C PRO A 9 -2.28 -0.86 10.99
N TYR A 10 -1.40 -1.06 11.95
CA TYR A 10 -0.80 -2.35 12.22
C TYR A 10 -1.19 -2.86 13.61
N ARG A 11 -0.94 -2.05 14.64
CA ARG A 11 -1.18 -2.44 16.02
C ARG A 11 -2.65 -2.58 16.33
N ALA A 12 -2.96 -3.53 17.19
CA ALA A 12 -4.29 -3.76 17.71
C ALA A 12 -4.18 -4.35 19.12
N ASP A 13 -5.30 -4.43 19.83
CA ASP A 13 -5.32 -4.96 21.19
C ASP A 13 -5.07 -6.47 21.25
N THR A 14 -5.27 -7.16 20.14
CA THR A 14 -5.10 -8.61 20.06
C THR A 14 -4.25 -8.99 18.86
N ILE A 15 -3.63 -10.16 18.94
CA ILE A 15 -2.89 -10.73 17.79
C ILE A 15 -3.85 -10.92 16.60
N TYR A 16 -5.08 -11.29 16.87
CA TYR A 16 -6.09 -11.44 15.81
C TYR A 16 -6.33 -10.11 15.10
N GLY A 17 -6.42 -9.03 15.87
CA GLY A 17 -6.58 -7.69 15.28
C GLY A 17 -5.39 -7.27 14.44
N VAL A 18 -4.18 -7.60 14.88
CA VAL A 18 -2.96 -7.36 14.10
C VAL A 18 -3.02 -8.13 12.79
N ALA A 19 -3.42 -9.41 12.84
CA ALA A 19 -3.55 -10.24 11.64
C ALA A 19 -4.59 -9.65 10.67
N GLN A 20 -5.70 -9.12 11.18
CA GLN A 20 -6.70 -8.45 10.34
C GLN A 20 -6.14 -7.20 9.68
N ASN A 21 -5.37 -6.40 10.41
CA ASN A 21 -4.74 -5.21 9.85
C ASN A 21 -3.74 -5.56 8.75
N ILE A 22 -2.95 -6.59 8.97
CA ILE A 22 -2.03 -7.10 7.95
C ILE A 22 -2.81 -7.52 6.70
N GLN A 23 -3.92 -8.24 6.87
CA GLN A 23 -4.71 -8.73 5.74
C GLN A 23 -5.34 -7.57 4.96
N LYS A 24 -5.84 -6.56 5.65
CA LYS A 24 -6.40 -5.36 4.99
C LYS A 24 -5.35 -4.67 4.13
N ALA A 25 -4.15 -4.48 4.67
CA ALA A 25 -3.07 -3.86 3.93
C ALA A 25 -2.65 -4.70 2.72
N ARG A 26 -2.58 -6.02 2.90
CA ARG A 26 -2.25 -6.94 1.81
C ARG A 26 -3.30 -6.92 0.70
N ASP A 27 -4.57 -6.79 1.06
CA ASP A 27 -5.65 -6.71 0.07
C ASP A 27 -5.51 -5.46 -0.80
N VAL A 28 -5.20 -4.33 -0.18
CA VAL A 28 -4.93 -3.09 -0.92
C VAL A 28 -3.68 -3.25 -1.79
N ALA A 29 -2.64 -3.84 -1.24
CA ALA A 29 -1.41 -4.09 -1.98
C ALA A 29 -1.66 -4.95 -3.22
N LEU A 30 -2.44 -6.00 -3.09
CA LEU A 30 -2.75 -6.88 -4.23
C LEU A 30 -3.49 -6.11 -5.33
N ARG A 31 -4.44 -5.26 -4.95
CA ARG A 31 -5.17 -4.43 -5.93
C ARG A 31 -4.22 -3.52 -6.69
N LEU A 32 -3.25 -2.94 -6.01
CA LEU A 32 -2.25 -2.07 -6.62
C LEU A 32 -1.30 -2.84 -7.55
N TRP A 33 -0.88 -4.03 -7.15
CA TRP A 33 -0.10 -4.91 -8.02
C TRP A 33 -0.87 -5.21 -9.32
N LYS A 34 -2.16 -5.48 -9.21
CA LYS A 34 -3.00 -5.74 -10.39
C LYS A 34 -3.15 -4.51 -11.29
N LEU A 35 -2.98 -3.32 -10.74
CA LEU A 35 -3.00 -2.08 -11.52
C LEU A 35 -1.66 -1.79 -12.21
N GLY A 36 -0.64 -2.59 -11.94
CA GLY A 36 0.66 -2.44 -12.60
C GLY A 36 1.72 -1.69 -11.81
N TYR A 37 1.49 -1.46 -10.53
CA TYR A 37 2.49 -0.86 -9.66
C TYR A 37 3.39 -1.94 -9.02
N ALA A 38 4.60 -1.56 -8.66
CA ALA A 38 5.42 -2.34 -7.75
C ALA A 38 5.05 -1.89 -6.33
N VAL A 39 4.79 -2.80 -5.42
CA VAL A 39 4.19 -2.44 -4.13
C VAL A 39 5.05 -2.90 -2.96
N ILE A 40 5.28 -2.00 -2.01
CA ILE A 40 5.85 -2.31 -0.72
C ILE A 40 4.74 -2.22 0.31
N CYS A 41 4.51 -3.32 1.02
CA CYS A 41 3.55 -3.37 2.12
C CYS A 41 4.31 -3.71 3.40
N PRO A 42 4.68 -2.72 4.22
CA PRO A 42 5.49 -2.96 5.42
C PRO A 42 4.84 -3.94 6.39
N HIS A 43 3.51 -3.96 6.44
CA HIS A 43 2.76 -4.90 7.26
C HIS A 43 3.14 -6.35 6.97
N SER A 44 3.43 -6.68 5.73
CA SER A 44 3.85 -8.03 5.35
C SER A 44 5.34 -8.22 5.51
N ASN A 45 6.11 -7.17 5.31
CA ASN A 45 7.56 -7.25 5.29
C ASN A 45 8.15 -7.66 6.64
N THR A 46 7.59 -7.12 7.72
CA THR A 46 8.04 -7.42 9.08
C THR A 46 6.90 -7.97 9.95
N ALA A 47 5.99 -8.68 9.34
CA ALA A 47 4.83 -9.23 10.04
C ALA A 47 5.27 -10.08 11.23
N PHE A 48 4.71 -9.79 12.39
CA PHE A 48 4.96 -10.53 13.63
C PHE A 48 6.42 -10.57 14.09
N PHE A 49 7.23 -9.60 13.64
CA PHE A 49 8.58 -9.44 14.17
C PHE A 49 8.57 -8.70 15.52
N ASP A 50 7.40 -8.30 15.98
CA ASP A 50 7.19 -7.56 17.22
C ASP A 50 7.95 -8.22 18.38
N GLY A 51 8.69 -7.41 19.13
CA GLY A 51 9.44 -7.90 20.27
C GLY A 51 10.83 -8.46 19.96
N ALA A 52 11.13 -8.73 18.70
CA ALA A 52 12.46 -9.26 18.32
C ALA A 52 13.54 -8.17 18.40
N CYS A 53 13.14 -6.92 18.20
CA CYS A 53 13.96 -5.74 18.36
C CYS A 53 13.08 -4.62 18.89
N PRO A 54 13.65 -3.48 19.33
CA PRO A 54 12.83 -2.32 19.65
C PRO A 54 12.02 -1.88 18.43
N ASP A 55 10.82 -1.39 18.67
CA ASP A 55 9.92 -0.95 17.58
C ASP A 55 10.55 0.09 16.67
N SER A 56 11.45 0.91 17.20
CA SER A 56 12.15 1.92 16.40
C SER A 56 12.89 1.32 15.20
N VAL A 57 13.35 0.09 15.32
CA VAL A 57 14.05 -0.60 14.20
C VAL A 57 13.13 -0.70 13.00
N TRP A 58 11.89 -1.17 13.23
CA TRP A 58 10.91 -1.32 12.15
C TRP A 58 10.44 0.03 11.63
N LEU A 59 10.10 0.92 12.55
CA LEU A 59 9.54 2.22 12.21
C LEU A 59 10.53 3.08 11.42
N GLU A 60 11.77 3.13 11.84
CA GLU A 60 12.79 3.91 11.12
C GLU A 60 13.12 3.29 9.77
N GLY A 61 13.19 1.96 9.72
CA GLY A 61 13.40 1.25 8.46
C GLY A 61 12.27 1.49 7.47
N ASP A 62 11.04 1.47 7.94
CA ASP A 62 9.87 1.72 7.10
C ASP A 62 9.88 3.15 6.55
N ILE A 63 10.27 4.12 7.36
CA ILE A 63 10.40 5.51 6.91
C ILE A 63 11.47 5.62 5.83
N GLU A 64 12.57 4.91 5.97
CA GLU A 64 13.62 4.92 4.97
C GLU A 64 13.13 4.34 3.64
N ILE A 65 12.35 3.26 3.69
CA ILE A 65 11.74 2.66 2.50
C ILE A 65 10.75 3.64 1.87
N LEU A 66 9.91 4.26 2.70
CA LEU A 66 8.89 5.21 2.22
C LEU A 66 9.53 6.35 1.44
N LYS A 67 10.63 6.90 1.91
CA LYS A 67 11.33 8.00 1.23
C LYS A 67 11.79 7.65 -0.18
N ARG A 68 11.92 6.37 -0.47
CA ARG A 68 12.36 5.88 -1.79
C ARG A 68 11.22 5.46 -2.68
N CYS A 69 9.99 5.59 -2.23
CA CYS A 69 8.80 5.25 -3.01
C CYS A 69 8.30 6.45 -3.80
N ASP A 70 7.55 6.18 -4.85
CA ASP A 70 7.01 7.22 -5.72
C ASP A 70 5.70 7.77 -5.23
N LEU A 71 4.92 6.98 -4.51
CA LEU A 71 3.65 7.42 -3.93
C LEU A 71 3.26 6.53 -2.75
N VAL A 72 2.32 7.05 -1.97
CA VAL A 72 1.78 6.35 -0.79
C VAL A 72 0.29 6.15 -0.99
N VAL A 73 -0.19 4.97 -0.64
CA VAL A 73 -1.63 4.69 -0.58
C VAL A 73 -1.99 4.33 0.86
N LEU A 74 -3.00 5.02 1.38
CA LEU A 74 -3.47 4.86 2.74
C LEU A 74 -4.59 3.84 2.82
N VAL A 75 -4.46 2.93 3.76
CA VAL A 75 -5.52 1.97 4.09
C VAL A 75 -6.52 2.66 5.00
N ASP A 76 -7.80 2.39 4.82
CA ASP A 76 -8.85 2.97 5.65
C ASP A 76 -8.58 2.71 7.13
N GLY A 77 -8.81 3.73 7.95
CA GLY A 77 -8.52 3.67 9.37
C GLY A 77 -7.13 4.18 9.73
N TRP A 78 -6.34 4.63 8.77
CA TRP A 78 -4.99 5.13 9.01
C TRP A 78 -4.93 6.28 10.01
N GLU A 79 -5.99 7.09 10.09
CA GLU A 79 -6.04 8.24 10.99
C GLU A 79 -5.93 7.83 12.46
N ASN A 80 -6.29 6.60 12.78
CA ASN A 80 -6.24 6.08 14.13
C ASN A 80 -4.89 5.43 14.47
N SER A 81 -3.95 5.45 13.55
CA SER A 81 -2.64 4.84 13.72
C SER A 81 -1.55 5.90 13.80
N ALA A 82 -0.84 5.96 14.93
CA ALA A 82 0.26 6.90 15.10
C ALA A 82 1.35 6.67 14.06
N GLY A 83 1.66 5.42 13.76
CA GLY A 83 2.65 5.07 12.75
C GLY A 83 2.25 5.54 11.37
N ALA A 84 0.99 5.28 10.98
CA ALA A 84 0.50 5.71 9.67
C ALA A 84 0.46 7.24 9.56
N ARG A 85 0.04 7.94 10.63
CA ARG A 85 0.05 9.40 10.63
C ARG A 85 1.46 9.95 10.44
N ARG A 86 2.46 9.35 11.08
CA ARG A 86 3.86 9.76 10.90
C ARG A 86 4.31 9.54 9.46
N GLU A 87 3.93 8.43 8.86
CA GLU A 87 4.26 8.14 7.47
C GLU A 87 3.67 9.18 6.54
N VAL A 88 2.44 9.61 6.80
CA VAL A 88 1.80 10.69 6.04
C VAL A 88 2.59 11.99 6.17
N GLU A 89 3.02 12.34 7.38
CA GLU A 89 3.80 13.56 7.61
C GLU A 89 5.13 13.51 6.85
N VAL A 90 5.81 12.37 6.87
CA VAL A 90 7.09 12.21 6.17
C VAL A 90 6.87 12.29 4.65
N ALA A 91 5.85 11.63 4.14
CA ALA A 91 5.54 11.67 2.71
C ALA A 91 5.24 13.10 2.26
N ALA A 92 4.42 13.82 3.02
CA ALA A 92 4.11 15.22 2.71
C ALA A 92 5.36 16.10 2.71
N ALA A 93 6.22 15.93 3.71
CA ALA A 93 7.45 16.71 3.82
C ALA A 93 8.42 16.44 2.66
N HIS A 94 8.36 15.27 2.07
CA HIS A 94 9.23 14.88 0.95
C HIS A 94 8.55 15.05 -0.41
N GLY A 95 7.36 15.63 -0.45
CA GLY A 95 6.65 15.85 -1.71
C GLY A 95 6.16 14.58 -2.38
N ILE A 96 6.00 13.50 -1.63
CA ILE A 96 5.52 12.22 -2.17
C ILE A 96 4.00 12.25 -2.21
N PRO A 97 3.37 12.01 -3.37
CA PRO A 97 1.91 12.01 -3.48
C PRO A 97 1.26 10.96 -2.58
N ILE A 98 0.14 11.32 -1.99
CA ILE A 98 -0.60 10.48 -1.05
C ILE A 98 -2.02 10.29 -1.56
N TYR A 99 -2.45 9.04 -1.64
CA TYR A 99 -3.79 8.66 -2.09
C TYR A 99 -4.43 7.72 -1.06
N ASP A 100 -5.72 7.44 -1.20
CA ASP A 100 -6.46 6.55 -0.32
C ASP A 100 -7.11 5.40 -1.07
N GLU A 101 -7.89 4.57 -0.39
CA GLU A 101 -8.55 3.44 -1.04
C GLU A 101 -9.59 3.87 -2.07
N GLN A 102 -10.20 5.03 -1.91
CA GLN A 102 -11.14 5.54 -2.90
C GLN A 102 -10.43 5.79 -4.23
N TRP A 103 -9.23 6.34 -4.18
CA TRP A 103 -8.42 6.52 -5.38
C TRP A 103 -8.12 5.18 -6.06
N VAL A 104 -7.83 4.12 -5.28
CA VAL A 104 -7.61 2.78 -5.83
C VAL A 104 -8.85 2.29 -6.56
N THR A 105 -10.01 2.45 -5.94
CA THR A 105 -11.29 2.08 -6.55
C THR A 105 -11.52 2.84 -7.85
N ASP A 106 -11.24 4.13 -7.86
CA ASP A 106 -11.40 4.96 -9.06
C ASP A 106 -10.47 4.50 -10.17
N MET A 107 -9.23 4.17 -9.84
CA MET A 107 -8.27 3.68 -10.83
C MET A 107 -8.67 2.31 -11.38
N GLU A 108 -9.19 1.45 -10.54
CA GLU A 108 -9.72 0.15 -10.98
C GLU A 108 -10.88 0.34 -11.96
N GLY A 109 -11.74 1.31 -11.69
CA GLY A 109 -12.85 1.64 -12.58
C GLY A 109 -12.36 2.16 -13.93
N LEU A 110 -11.33 3.00 -13.93
CA LEU A 110 -10.76 3.51 -15.18
C LEU A 110 -10.14 2.39 -16.01
N VAL A 111 -9.40 1.49 -15.39
CA VAL A 111 -8.79 0.35 -16.08
C VAL A 111 -9.86 -0.57 -16.66
N ALA A 112 -10.89 -0.87 -15.89
CA ALA A 112 -11.99 -1.71 -16.34
C ALA A 112 -12.71 -1.08 -17.55
N LYS A 113 -12.89 0.24 -17.51
CA LYS A 113 -13.53 0.98 -18.58
C LYS A 113 -12.70 0.96 -19.86
N GLN A 114 -11.38 1.13 -19.72
CA GLN A 114 -10.46 1.07 -20.85
C GLN A 114 -10.47 -0.34 -21.47
N LYS A 115 -10.44 -1.38 -20.63
CA LYS A 115 -10.51 -2.74 -21.11
C LYS A 115 -11.83 -2.99 -21.84
N GLY A 116 -12.93 -2.49 -21.29
CA GLY A 116 -14.24 -2.63 -21.93
C GLY A 116 -14.32 -1.94 -23.28
N GLY A 117 -13.67 -0.77 -23.40
CA GLY A 117 -13.67 0.00 -24.62
C GLY A 117 -12.69 -0.49 -25.67
N ALA A 118 -11.52 -0.93 -25.23
CA ALA A 118 -10.45 -1.32 -26.14
C ALA A 118 -10.08 -2.78 -26.02
N MET A 119 -10.85 -3.51 -25.30
CA MET A 119 -10.46 -4.79 -24.91
C MET A 119 -10.13 -5.71 -26.01
N ASP A 120 -10.89 -5.65 -26.94
CA ASP A 120 -10.71 -6.45 -28.07
C ASP A 120 -9.28 -6.41 -28.55
N ILE A 121 -8.68 -5.26 -28.51
CA ILE A 121 -7.37 -5.11 -29.06
C ILE A 121 -6.34 -5.57 -28.10
N ARG A 122 -6.59 -5.20 -26.89
CA ARG A 122 -5.55 -5.29 -26.01
C ARG A 122 -5.83 -6.04 -24.85
N GLY A 123 -6.91 -6.62 -24.72
CA GLY A 123 -7.23 -7.38 -23.58
C GLY A 123 -6.06 -8.26 -23.15
N SER A 124 -5.44 -8.88 -24.09
CA SER A 124 -4.29 -9.70 -23.82
C SER A 124 -3.14 -8.90 -23.26
N VAL A 125 -2.90 -7.76 -23.83
CA VAL A 125 -1.76 -6.95 -23.41
C VAL A 125 -1.94 -6.49 -21.98
N VAL A 126 -3.12 -6.03 -21.68
CA VAL A 126 -3.40 -5.53 -20.34
C VAL A 126 -3.29 -6.62 -19.32
N GLY A 127 -3.79 -7.79 -19.66
CA GLY A 127 -3.74 -8.89 -18.72
C GLY A 127 -2.39 -9.48 -18.54
N THR A 128 -1.50 -9.16 -19.44
CA THR A 128 -0.25 -9.84 -19.42
C THR A 128 0.83 -9.16 -18.72
N ARG A 129 0.55 -8.05 -18.07
CA ARG A 129 1.61 -7.43 -17.43
C ARG A 129 2.64 -8.46 -17.11
N GLY A 130 3.41 -8.67 -17.54
CA GLY A 130 4.33 -9.51 -17.13
C GLY A 130 4.06 -10.86 -17.25
N ALA A 131 3.13 -11.01 -17.62
CA ALA A 131 2.89 -12.43 -17.64
C ALA A 131 4.06 -13.11 -17.68
#